data_426c7127a394353e35df6d547e54201a
#
_entry.id   426c7127a394353e35df6d547e54201a
#
_cell.length_a   1.000
_cell.length_b   1.000
_cell.length_c   1.000
_cell.angle_alpha   90.00
_cell.angle_beta   90.00
_cell.angle_gamma   90.00
#
_symmetry.space_group_name_H-M   'P 1'
#
loop_
_entity.id
_entity.type
_entity.pdbx_description
1 polymer ?
#
loop_
_entity_poly.entity_id
_entity_poly.type
_entity_poly.pdbx_seq_one_letter_code
_entity_poly.pdbx_strand_id
1 'polypeptide(L)'
;DASHMLTPMPLAMTMGAGSTSANYIMPAVENINGQAICLHNKHKNKRDPKMWKGFKFGVPFEYSMNNFLLRYYVAEFGLDPDKDIQIRVVPPPEMVANLKAGNLDGYLSPDPFNQRAVYEGVGFLHMLTKEIWEGHPCCAFACSEEFATKNPNTYAALFSAIIDATNYSSKHENRAAISEAIAPKNYLNQPASVINQVLTGKYADGLGNVLDEPNRIGFDPFPWHSMGVWILTQMKRWGYVKKDIDYKKIAEQVYLAAECGAKMKELGYDAPSTTYKKHVIMGKEFDPNFPEDYVNSFDIRVK
;
A
#
# COMPACT_ATOMS: atom_id res chain seq x y z
N ASP A 1 8.74 -0.67 -19.41
CA ASP A 1 7.89 -1.72 -19.96
C ASP A 1 6.77 -2.07 -18.96
N ALA A 2 6.78 -3.25 -18.33
CA ALA A 2 5.79 -3.68 -17.36
C ALA A 2 6.47 -4.12 -16.06
N SER A 3 5.81 -3.88 -14.91
CA SER A 3 6.37 -4.18 -13.60
C SER A 3 5.28 -4.29 -12.54
N HIS A 4 5.61 -4.97 -11.46
CA HIS A 4 4.96 -4.82 -10.17
C HIS A 4 5.38 -3.48 -9.55
N MET A 5 4.42 -2.63 -9.20
CA MET A 5 4.66 -1.27 -8.68
C MET A 5 3.81 -0.98 -7.44
N LEU A 6 4.27 -0.02 -6.63
CA LEU A 6 3.43 0.57 -5.59
C LEU A 6 2.34 1.44 -6.24
N THR A 7 1.10 1.31 -5.82
CA THR A 7 -0.07 1.90 -6.49
C THR A 7 -0.01 3.43 -6.73
N PRO A 8 0.68 4.25 -5.90
CA PRO A 8 0.86 5.67 -6.20
C PRO A 8 1.86 5.96 -7.34
N MET A 9 2.77 5.03 -7.67
CA MET A 9 3.84 5.30 -8.64
C MET A 9 3.32 5.60 -10.06
N PRO A 10 2.38 4.83 -10.64
CA PRO A 10 1.87 5.13 -11.98
C PRO A 10 1.23 6.52 -12.08
N LEU A 11 0.52 6.96 -11.04
CA LEU A 11 -0.04 8.32 -10.96
C LEU A 11 1.06 9.37 -10.95
N ALA A 12 2.09 9.17 -10.10
CA ALA A 12 3.22 10.09 -10.00
C ALA A 12 3.98 10.20 -11.32
N MET A 13 4.26 9.06 -11.98
CA MET A 13 4.97 9.01 -13.26
C MET A 13 4.18 9.69 -14.37
N THR A 14 2.87 9.46 -14.46
CA THR A 14 2.02 10.12 -15.47
C THR A 14 1.97 11.63 -15.28
N MET A 15 1.97 12.10 -14.03
CA MET A 15 1.99 13.54 -13.74
C MET A 15 3.38 14.19 -13.82
N GLY A 16 4.45 13.40 -13.92
CA GLY A 16 5.82 13.89 -13.81
C GLY A 16 6.19 14.35 -12.39
N ALA A 17 5.54 13.80 -11.37
CA ALA A 17 5.88 14.07 -9.98
C ALA A 17 7.13 13.29 -9.58
N GLY A 18 8.22 13.99 -9.29
CA GLY A 18 9.51 13.39 -8.92
C GLY A 18 10.28 12.76 -10.09
N SER A 19 9.77 12.81 -11.33
CA SER A 19 10.41 12.26 -12.52
C SER A 19 9.96 12.99 -13.79
N THR A 20 10.54 12.64 -14.95
CA THR A 20 9.98 13.02 -16.23
C THR A 20 8.63 12.35 -16.43
N SER A 21 7.63 13.10 -16.92
CA SER A 21 6.30 12.56 -17.21
C SER A 21 6.38 11.46 -18.26
N ALA A 22 5.70 10.35 -17.97
CA ALA A 22 5.55 9.23 -18.89
C ALA A 22 4.19 8.56 -18.64
N ASN A 23 3.47 8.23 -19.72
CA ASN A 23 2.15 7.62 -19.62
C ASN A 23 2.25 6.18 -19.13
N TYR A 24 1.78 5.96 -17.91
CA TYR A 24 1.66 4.66 -17.29
C TYR A 24 0.20 4.32 -17.03
N ILE A 25 -0.15 3.07 -17.21
CA ILE A 25 -1.46 2.51 -16.91
C ILE A 25 -1.33 1.41 -15.87
N MET A 26 -2.35 1.26 -15.06
CA MET A 26 -2.46 0.28 -13.99
C MET A 26 -3.75 -0.53 -14.18
N PRO A 27 -3.68 -1.66 -14.90
CA PRO A 27 -4.86 -2.46 -15.22
C PRO A 27 -5.37 -3.28 -14.04
N ALA A 28 -4.52 -3.61 -13.06
CA ALA A 28 -4.94 -4.37 -11.89
C ALA A 28 -4.16 -4.01 -10.63
N VAL A 29 -4.85 -3.96 -9.51
CA VAL A 29 -4.26 -4.06 -8.17
C VAL A 29 -3.92 -5.52 -7.91
N GLU A 30 -2.89 -5.81 -7.12
CA GLU A 30 -2.50 -7.17 -6.77
C GLU A 30 -2.93 -7.51 -5.35
N ASN A 31 -2.68 -6.60 -4.40
CA ASN A 31 -3.09 -6.79 -3.02
C ASN A 31 -3.62 -5.52 -2.38
N ILE A 32 -4.51 -5.73 -1.44
CA ILE A 32 -5.06 -4.71 -0.55
C ILE A 32 -4.63 -5.00 0.89
N ASN A 33 -4.54 -3.96 1.74
CA ASN A 33 -4.00 -4.08 3.09
C ASN A 33 -2.53 -4.61 3.06
N GLY A 34 -2.15 -5.53 3.96
CA GLY A 34 -0.84 -6.21 3.93
C GLY A 34 0.34 -5.31 4.27
N GLN A 35 0.11 -4.32 5.14
CA GLN A 35 1.14 -3.43 5.67
C GLN A 35 0.89 -3.24 7.17
N ALA A 36 1.90 -2.82 7.91
CA ALA A 36 1.79 -2.49 9.32
C ALA A 36 2.75 -1.36 9.71
N ILE A 37 2.43 -0.65 10.78
CA ILE A 37 3.39 0.17 11.50
C ILE A 37 4.10 -0.74 12.50
N CYS A 38 5.38 -0.96 12.30
CA CYS A 38 6.24 -1.73 13.19
C CYS A 38 7.14 -0.78 13.98
N LEU A 39 7.20 -0.96 15.30
CA LEU A 39 8.09 -0.18 16.18
C LEU A 39 9.15 -1.07 16.80
N HIS A 40 10.32 -0.49 17.08
CA HIS A 40 11.38 -1.16 17.82
C HIS A 40 10.93 -1.47 19.27
N ASN A 41 11.34 -2.62 19.79
CA ASN A 41 10.96 -3.09 21.14
C ASN A 41 11.27 -2.10 22.28
N LYS A 42 12.27 -1.21 22.11
CA LYS A 42 12.57 -0.12 23.08
C LYS A 42 11.40 0.85 23.28
N HIS A 43 10.42 0.85 22.34
CA HIS A 43 9.27 1.76 22.34
C HIS A 43 7.97 1.11 22.83
N LYS A 44 8.00 -0.06 23.45
CA LYS A 44 6.78 -0.73 23.97
C LYS A 44 5.94 0.15 24.89
N ASN A 45 6.58 1.08 25.61
CA ASN A 45 5.92 2.05 26.50
C ASN A 45 5.57 3.39 25.81
N LYS A 46 5.84 3.54 24.50
CA LYS A 46 5.56 4.74 23.70
C LYS A 46 4.61 4.44 22.56
N ARG A 47 3.49 3.80 22.89
CA ARG A 47 2.50 3.36 21.89
C ARG A 47 1.55 4.48 21.45
N ASP A 48 1.39 5.55 22.24
CA ASP A 48 0.64 6.72 21.83
C ASP A 48 1.46 7.48 20.76
N PRO A 49 0.93 7.69 19.53
CA PRO A 49 1.63 8.41 18.47
C PRO A 49 2.08 9.81 18.85
N LYS A 50 1.38 10.49 19.76
CA LYS A 50 1.79 11.81 20.27
C LYS A 50 3.17 11.80 20.92
N MET A 51 3.66 10.63 21.32
CA MET A 51 5.00 10.46 21.90
C MET A 51 6.09 10.23 20.85
N TRP A 52 5.76 10.21 19.54
CA TRP A 52 6.71 9.87 18.48
C TRP A 52 7.49 11.07 17.94
N LYS A 53 7.36 12.22 18.56
CA LYS A 53 8.18 13.38 18.18
C LYS A 53 9.67 13.05 18.21
N GLY A 54 10.35 13.31 17.08
CA GLY A 54 11.76 12.96 16.86
C GLY A 54 12.03 11.53 16.41
N PHE A 55 11.01 10.67 16.28
CA PHE A 55 11.20 9.31 15.79
C PHE A 55 11.62 9.30 14.32
N LYS A 56 12.44 8.29 13.98
CA LYS A 56 12.91 8.00 12.63
C LYS A 56 12.13 6.81 12.07
N PHE A 57 11.34 7.05 11.04
CA PHE A 57 10.55 6.03 10.37
C PHE A 57 11.11 5.68 9.00
N GLY A 58 11.15 4.37 8.70
CA GLY A 58 11.41 3.86 7.35
C GLY A 58 10.14 3.72 6.52
N VAL A 59 10.20 4.09 5.25
CA VAL A 59 9.18 3.77 4.23
C VAL A 59 9.89 3.27 2.97
N PRO A 60 9.24 2.41 2.15
CA PRO A 60 9.91 1.82 0.99
C PRO A 60 10.21 2.85 -0.11
N PHE A 61 9.35 3.84 -0.27
CA PHE A 61 9.48 4.86 -1.29
C PHE A 61 8.60 6.07 -0.98
N GLU A 62 8.96 7.24 -1.51
CA GLU A 62 8.19 8.48 -1.29
C GLU A 62 6.77 8.40 -1.88
N TYR A 63 6.64 7.85 -3.10
CA TYR A 63 5.34 7.64 -3.76
C TYR A 63 4.81 6.24 -3.45
N SER A 64 4.54 5.97 -2.17
CA SER A 64 4.01 4.69 -1.69
C SER A 64 2.81 4.90 -0.77
N MET A 65 1.93 3.90 -0.74
CA MET A 65 0.85 3.89 0.27
C MET A 65 1.42 3.86 1.68
N ASN A 66 2.57 3.20 1.88
CA ASN A 66 3.28 3.18 3.15
C ASN A 66 3.60 4.59 3.66
N ASN A 67 4.16 5.45 2.80
CA ASN A 67 4.45 6.84 3.14
C ASN A 67 3.18 7.65 3.39
N PHE A 68 2.18 7.54 2.50
CA PHE A 68 0.95 8.33 2.63
C PHE A 68 0.12 7.93 3.85
N LEU A 69 0.03 6.64 4.17
CA LEU A 69 -0.69 6.16 5.35
C LEU A 69 0.04 6.52 6.66
N LEU A 70 1.38 6.46 6.68
CA LEU A 70 2.16 6.90 7.84
C LEU A 70 1.97 8.39 8.11
N ARG A 71 2.10 9.23 7.07
CA ARG A 71 1.87 10.69 7.14
C ARG A 71 0.45 11.00 7.59
N TYR A 72 -0.53 10.33 7.01
CA TYR A 72 -1.93 10.48 7.39
C TYR A 72 -2.10 10.14 8.88
N TYR A 73 -1.64 8.96 9.30
CA TYR A 73 -1.79 8.47 10.66
C TYR A 73 -1.19 9.43 11.70
N VAL A 74 0.06 9.82 11.56
CA VAL A 74 0.69 10.72 12.56
C VAL A 74 0.05 12.09 12.59
N ALA A 75 -0.43 12.59 11.44
CA ALA A 75 -1.11 13.88 11.37
C ALA A 75 -2.46 13.88 12.11
N GLU A 76 -3.20 12.78 12.11
CA GLU A 76 -4.44 12.64 12.88
C GLU A 76 -4.20 12.68 14.41
N PHE A 77 -2.96 12.42 14.85
CA PHE A 77 -2.53 12.60 16.25
C PHE A 77 -1.84 13.95 16.52
N GLY A 78 -1.89 14.89 15.56
CA GLY A 78 -1.37 16.24 15.72
C GLY A 78 0.13 16.38 15.48
N LEU A 79 0.79 15.40 14.89
CA LEU A 79 2.20 15.50 14.50
C LEU A 79 2.32 15.89 13.02
N ASP A 80 3.12 16.93 12.74
CA ASP A 80 3.51 17.29 11.39
C ASP A 80 4.58 16.31 10.89
N PRO A 81 4.28 15.47 9.86
CA PRO A 81 5.21 14.43 9.42
C PRO A 81 6.53 14.97 8.85
N ASP A 82 6.58 16.25 8.47
CA ASP A 82 7.80 16.87 7.92
C ASP A 82 8.62 17.62 9.00
N LYS A 83 8.04 17.87 10.18
CA LYS A 83 8.70 18.61 11.26
C LYS A 83 8.91 17.80 12.53
N ASP A 84 7.92 16.97 12.88
CA ASP A 84 7.89 16.30 14.18
C ASP A 84 8.49 14.90 14.16
N ILE A 85 8.55 14.26 12.98
CA ILE A 85 9.21 12.96 12.77
C ILE A 85 10.20 13.04 11.60
N GLN A 86 11.01 12.01 11.42
CA GLN A 86 11.91 11.88 10.28
C GLN A 86 11.52 10.68 9.45
N ILE A 87 11.06 10.90 8.23
CA ILE A 87 10.76 9.81 7.30
C ILE A 87 11.97 9.58 6.38
N ARG A 88 12.40 8.33 6.24
CA ARG A 88 13.54 7.90 5.42
C ARG A 88 13.11 6.82 4.45
N VAL A 89 13.57 6.92 3.22
CA VAL A 89 13.40 5.84 2.24
C VAL A 89 14.41 4.74 2.56
N VAL A 90 13.91 3.53 2.81
CA VAL A 90 14.71 2.34 3.11
C VAL A 90 14.10 1.16 2.36
N PRO A 91 14.89 0.39 1.58
CA PRO A 91 14.40 -0.81 0.93
C PRO A 91 13.80 -1.80 1.95
N PRO A 92 12.64 -2.42 1.69
CA PRO A 92 11.98 -3.31 2.65
C PRO A 92 12.88 -4.42 3.21
N PRO A 93 13.75 -5.09 2.43
CA PRO A 93 14.66 -6.11 2.97
C PRO A 93 15.67 -5.58 4.01
N GLU A 94 15.96 -4.28 4.00
CA GLU A 94 16.92 -3.64 4.90
C GLU A 94 16.27 -3.07 6.17
N MET A 95 14.94 -2.97 6.21
CA MET A 95 14.22 -2.29 7.32
C MET A 95 14.45 -2.98 8.66
N VAL A 96 14.41 -4.32 8.71
CA VAL A 96 14.61 -5.07 9.95
C VAL A 96 16.04 -4.88 10.49
N ALA A 97 17.03 -4.90 9.62
CA ALA A 97 18.42 -4.65 10.00
C ALA A 97 18.63 -3.21 10.52
N ASN A 98 18.03 -2.22 9.87
CA ASN A 98 18.08 -0.83 10.31
C ASN A 98 17.34 -0.60 11.63
N LEU A 99 16.22 -1.29 11.84
CA LEU A 99 15.51 -1.27 13.12
C LEU A 99 16.40 -1.87 14.23
N LYS A 100 16.98 -3.05 13.99
CA LYS A 100 17.87 -3.75 14.93
C LYS A 100 19.11 -2.93 15.30
N ALA A 101 19.68 -2.22 14.34
CA ALA A 101 20.82 -1.33 14.55
C ALA A 101 20.47 -0.02 15.27
N GLY A 102 19.16 0.28 15.49
CA GLY A 102 18.71 1.52 16.11
C GLY A 102 18.75 2.74 15.17
N ASN A 103 18.97 2.54 13.87
CA ASN A 103 18.93 3.59 12.84
C ASN A 103 17.50 4.09 12.60
N LEU A 104 16.51 3.23 12.89
CA LEU A 104 15.09 3.52 12.84
C LEU A 104 14.46 3.28 14.21
N ASP A 105 13.43 4.06 14.54
CA ASP A 105 12.55 3.85 15.68
C ASP A 105 11.35 2.98 15.31
N GLY A 106 10.95 3.02 14.06
CA GLY A 106 9.91 2.21 13.47
C GLY A 106 9.92 2.29 11.95
N TYR A 107 9.00 1.63 11.32
CA TYR A 107 8.78 1.71 9.88
C TYR A 107 7.35 1.32 9.52
N LEU A 108 6.87 1.78 8.38
CA LEU A 108 5.70 1.27 7.71
C LEU A 108 6.15 0.59 6.41
N SER A 109 6.04 -0.71 6.36
CA SER A 109 6.56 -1.55 5.28
C SER A 109 5.48 -2.50 4.75
N PRO A 110 5.60 -2.95 3.50
CA PRO A 110 4.81 -4.09 3.06
C PRO A 110 5.20 -5.35 3.86
N ASP A 111 4.23 -6.21 4.10
CA ASP A 111 4.51 -7.54 4.63
C ASP A 111 5.27 -8.38 3.57
N PRO A 112 6.13 -9.32 4.00
CA PRO A 112 6.22 -9.88 5.36
C PRO A 112 7.27 -9.21 6.28
N PHE A 113 7.86 -8.09 5.91
CA PHE A 113 8.97 -7.48 6.66
C PHE A 113 8.55 -6.97 8.04
N ASN A 114 7.29 -6.59 8.22
CA ASN A 114 6.77 -6.23 9.54
C ASN A 114 6.75 -7.48 10.46
N GLN A 115 6.23 -8.60 9.97
CA GLN A 115 6.20 -9.85 10.72
C GLN A 115 7.61 -10.41 10.95
N ARG A 116 8.55 -10.15 10.03
CA ARG A 116 9.95 -10.54 10.18
C ARG A 116 10.61 -9.86 11.39
N ALA A 117 10.34 -8.59 11.67
CA ALA A 117 10.87 -7.93 12.87
C ALA A 117 10.35 -8.55 14.16
N VAL A 118 9.10 -8.98 14.19
CA VAL A 118 8.53 -9.71 15.32
C VAL A 118 9.20 -11.08 15.50
N TYR A 119 9.36 -11.82 14.39
CA TYR A 119 10.01 -13.12 14.37
C TYR A 119 11.47 -13.06 14.89
N GLU A 120 12.21 -12.00 14.54
CA GLU A 120 13.57 -11.77 15.04
C GLU A 120 13.63 -11.17 16.45
N GLY A 121 12.50 -10.90 17.08
CA GLY A 121 12.44 -10.31 18.42
C GLY A 121 12.95 -8.87 18.48
N VAL A 122 12.96 -8.15 17.35
CA VAL A 122 13.49 -6.78 17.25
C VAL A 122 12.40 -5.73 17.44
N GLY A 123 11.20 -6.00 16.93
CA GLY A 123 10.09 -5.06 16.92
C GLY A 123 8.76 -5.70 17.31
N PHE A 124 7.75 -4.88 17.34
CA PHE A 124 6.36 -5.28 17.52
C PHE A 124 5.45 -4.54 16.55
N LEU A 125 4.31 -5.14 16.22
CA LEU A 125 3.30 -4.50 15.39
C LEU A 125 2.51 -3.52 16.26
N HIS A 126 2.61 -2.24 15.92
CA HIS A 126 1.83 -1.20 16.59
C HIS A 126 0.37 -1.27 16.14
N MET A 127 0.17 -1.36 14.81
CA MET A 127 -1.14 -1.56 14.19
C MET A 127 -1.00 -2.06 12.76
N LEU A 128 -2.03 -2.70 12.25
CA LEU A 128 -2.15 -3.02 10.83
C LEU A 128 -2.73 -1.81 10.08
N THR A 129 -2.27 -1.57 8.85
CA THR A 129 -2.77 -0.42 8.08
C THR A 129 -4.22 -0.52 7.64
N LYS A 130 -4.80 -1.74 7.64
CA LYS A 130 -6.25 -1.90 7.48
C LYS A 130 -7.07 -1.14 8.55
N GLU A 131 -6.49 -0.90 9.74
CA GLU A 131 -7.12 -0.10 10.79
C GLU A 131 -7.10 1.40 10.48
N ILE A 132 -6.20 1.85 9.59
CA ILE A 132 -6.20 3.21 9.04
C ILE A 132 -7.24 3.29 7.92
N TRP A 133 -7.16 2.39 6.95
CA TRP A 133 -8.05 2.32 5.80
C TRP A 133 -8.23 0.86 5.35
N GLU A 134 -9.35 0.27 5.69
CA GLU A 134 -9.66 -1.10 5.27
C GLU A 134 -9.86 -1.19 3.75
N GLY A 135 -9.14 -2.14 3.14
CA GLY A 135 -9.16 -2.34 1.69
C GLY A 135 -8.33 -1.34 0.90
N HIS A 136 -7.39 -0.60 1.53
CA HIS A 136 -6.48 0.27 0.80
C HIS A 136 -5.60 -0.53 -0.18
N PRO A 137 -5.30 0.01 -1.38
CA PRO A 137 -4.41 -0.66 -2.31
C PRO A 137 -2.96 -0.62 -1.80
N CYS A 138 -2.16 -1.62 -2.18
CA CYS A 138 -0.73 -1.64 -1.87
C CYS A 138 0.09 -1.70 -3.15
N CYS A 139 0.07 -2.83 -3.81
CA CYS A 139 0.84 -3.10 -5.02
C CYS A 139 -0.07 -3.39 -6.20
N ALA A 140 0.45 -3.16 -7.40
CA ALA A 140 -0.30 -3.26 -8.63
C ALA A 140 0.58 -3.70 -9.80
N PHE A 141 -0.01 -4.37 -10.75
CA PHE A 141 0.54 -4.51 -12.08
C PHE A 141 0.38 -3.20 -12.84
N ALA A 142 1.48 -2.65 -13.32
CA ALA A 142 1.48 -1.43 -14.12
C ALA A 142 2.47 -1.55 -15.29
N CYS A 143 2.19 -0.84 -16.37
CA CYS A 143 3.06 -0.77 -17.53
C CYS A 143 2.97 0.59 -18.21
N SER A 144 3.94 0.87 -19.09
CA SER A 144 3.81 2.01 -19.99
C SER A 144 2.68 1.75 -21.02
N GLU A 145 1.95 2.79 -21.38
CA GLU A 145 0.94 2.72 -22.46
C GLU A 145 1.56 2.23 -23.77
N GLU A 146 2.81 2.63 -24.03
CA GLU A 146 3.59 2.16 -25.18
C GLU A 146 3.78 0.63 -25.17
N PHE A 147 4.10 0.02 -24.02
CA PHE A 147 4.26 -1.42 -23.90
C PHE A 147 2.95 -2.14 -24.24
N ALA A 148 1.83 -1.69 -23.65
CA ALA A 148 0.52 -2.29 -23.90
C ALA A 148 0.13 -2.21 -25.39
N THR A 149 0.42 -1.07 -26.05
CA THR A 149 0.10 -0.83 -27.45
C THR A 149 0.99 -1.64 -28.40
N LYS A 150 2.31 -1.71 -28.13
CA LYS A 150 3.25 -2.42 -28.99
C LYS A 150 3.26 -3.93 -28.76
N ASN A 151 2.83 -4.40 -27.60
CA ASN A 151 2.85 -5.82 -27.20
C ASN A 151 1.47 -6.29 -26.70
N PRO A 152 0.39 -6.12 -27.47
CA PRO A 152 -0.98 -6.33 -26.97
C PRO A 152 -1.24 -7.76 -26.48
N ASN A 153 -0.67 -8.77 -27.13
CA ASN A 153 -0.83 -10.16 -26.73
C ASN A 153 -0.12 -10.46 -25.39
N THR A 154 1.10 -9.93 -25.21
CA THR A 154 1.86 -10.09 -23.98
C THR A 154 1.17 -9.34 -22.83
N TYR A 155 0.71 -8.12 -23.08
CA TYR A 155 -0.08 -7.33 -22.13
C TYR A 155 -1.33 -8.07 -21.69
N ALA A 156 -2.13 -8.58 -22.65
CA ALA A 156 -3.36 -9.33 -22.34
C ALA A 156 -3.08 -10.60 -21.52
N ALA A 157 -2.01 -11.33 -21.85
CA ALA A 157 -1.63 -12.54 -21.12
C ALA A 157 -1.20 -12.23 -19.69
N LEU A 158 -0.37 -11.20 -19.47
CA LEU A 158 0.05 -10.74 -18.14
C LEU A 158 -1.16 -10.27 -17.32
N PHE A 159 -2.03 -9.46 -17.92
CA PHE A 159 -3.22 -8.96 -17.25
C PHE A 159 -4.13 -10.08 -16.77
N SER A 160 -4.42 -11.07 -17.64
CA SER A 160 -5.20 -12.24 -17.27
C SER A 160 -4.54 -13.05 -16.15
N ALA A 161 -3.23 -13.30 -16.25
CA ALA A 161 -2.48 -14.06 -15.25
C ALA A 161 -2.50 -13.37 -13.87
N ILE A 162 -2.39 -12.04 -13.82
CA ILE A 162 -2.46 -11.28 -12.57
C ILE A 162 -3.86 -11.38 -11.94
N ILE A 163 -4.93 -11.25 -12.73
CA ILE A 163 -6.30 -11.41 -12.23
C ILE A 163 -6.51 -12.82 -11.67
N ASP A 164 -6.09 -13.85 -12.40
CA ASP A 164 -6.20 -15.23 -11.95
C ASP A 164 -5.41 -15.50 -10.67
N ALA A 165 -4.15 -15.05 -10.62
CA ALA A 165 -3.30 -15.19 -9.43
C ALA A 165 -3.88 -14.45 -8.22
N THR A 166 -4.43 -13.26 -8.40
CA THR A 166 -5.06 -12.47 -7.36
C THR A 166 -6.31 -13.19 -6.83
N ASN A 167 -7.18 -13.69 -7.72
CA ASN A 167 -8.35 -14.46 -7.31
C ASN A 167 -7.98 -15.80 -6.65
N TYR A 168 -6.93 -16.49 -7.12
CA TYR A 168 -6.40 -17.67 -6.47
C TYR A 168 -5.92 -17.37 -5.03
N SER A 169 -5.20 -16.27 -4.85
CA SER A 169 -4.64 -15.84 -3.57
C SER A 169 -5.69 -15.27 -2.60
N SER A 170 -6.83 -14.80 -3.11
CA SER A 170 -7.95 -14.34 -2.28
C SER A 170 -8.56 -15.45 -1.43
N LYS A 171 -8.48 -16.71 -1.90
CA LYS A 171 -9.01 -17.89 -1.21
C LYS A 171 -8.11 -18.29 -0.05
N HIS A 172 -8.66 -18.30 1.16
CA HIS A 172 -7.90 -18.58 2.38
C HIS A 172 -7.28 -19.99 2.39
N GLU A 173 -7.97 -20.98 1.79
CA GLU A 173 -7.47 -22.35 1.69
C GLU A 173 -6.16 -22.49 0.91
N ASN A 174 -5.87 -21.54 0.00
CA ASN A 174 -4.65 -21.58 -0.81
C ASN A 174 -3.44 -20.93 -0.10
N ARG A 175 -3.67 -20.10 0.92
CA ARG A 175 -2.66 -19.20 1.48
C ARG A 175 -1.50 -19.91 2.17
N ALA A 176 -1.74 -21.04 2.79
CA ALA A 176 -0.67 -21.86 3.39
C ALA A 176 0.26 -22.42 2.31
N ALA A 177 -0.29 -22.98 1.21
CA ALA A 177 0.52 -23.47 0.10
C ALA A 177 1.27 -22.35 -0.63
N ILE A 178 0.66 -21.18 -0.78
CA ILE A 178 1.31 -20.00 -1.34
C ILE A 178 2.51 -19.58 -0.46
N SER A 179 2.37 -19.62 0.88
CA SER A 179 3.45 -19.27 1.80
C SER A 179 4.71 -20.10 1.56
N GLU A 180 4.54 -21.39 1.38
CA GLU A 180 5.65 -22.33 1.08
C GLU A 180 6.25 -22.04 -0.31
N ALA A 181 5.39 -21.81 -1.30
CA ALA A 181 5.82 -21.61 -2.69
C ALA A 181 6.66 -20.34 -2.87
N ILE A 182 6.36 -19.24 -2.16
CA ILE A 182 7.03 -17.93 -2.31
C ILE A 182 8.14 -17.69 -1.28
N ALA A 183 8.36 -18.59 -0.33
CA ALA A 183 9.39 -18.47 0.71
C ALA A 183 10.84 -18.57 0.18
N PRO A 184 11.17 -19.39 -0.84
CA PRO A 184 12.54 -19.61 -1.29
C PRO A 184 13.29 -18.35 -1.72
N LYS A 185 14.64 -18.47 -1.77
CA LYS A 185 15.57 -17.35 -2.05
C LYS A 185 15.30 -16.65 -3.40
N ASN A 186 14.83 -17.37 -4.39
CA ASN A 186 14.51 -16.83 -5.72
C ASN A 186 13.16 -16.08 -5.77
N TYR A 187 12.44 -16.01 -4.64
CA TYR A 187 11.21 -15.22 -4.47
C TYR A 187 11.39 -14.24 -3.31
N LEU A 188 10.66 -14.42 -2.20
CA LEU A 188 10.71 -13.47 -1.07
C LEU A 188 11.94 -13.60 -0.19
N ASN A 189 12.61 -14.76 -0.20
CA ASN A 189 13.75 -15.05 0.69
C ASN A 189 13.41 -14.76 2.16
N GLN A 190 12.26 -15.25 2.61
CA GLN A 190 11.78 -15.12 3.98
C GLN A 190 11.36 -16.50 4.52
N PRO A 191 11.44 -16.75 5.85
CA PRO A 191 10.94 -17.98 6.42
C PRO A 191 9.47 -18.21 6.07
N ALA A 192 9.10 -19.40 5.62
CA ALA A 192 7.71 -19.74 5.28
C ALA A 192 6.77 -19.49 6.46
N SER A 193 7.22 -19.75 7.70
CA SER A 193 6.43 -19.47 8.91
C SER A 193 6.11 -17.97 9.11
N VAL A 194 6.99 -17.07 8.69
CA VAL A 194 6.76 -15.61 8.72
C VAL A 194 5.71 -15.22 7.68
N ILE A 195 5.86 -15.73 6.46
CA ILE A 195 4.91 -15.47 5.36
C ILE A 195 3.54 -16.06 5.71
N ASN A 196 3.51 -17.28 6.28
CA ASN A 196 2.27 -17.94 6.66
C ASN A 196 1.49 -17.15 7.71
N GLN A 197 2.15 -16.55 8.71
CA GLN A 197 1.50 -15.68 9.69
C GLN A 197 0.81 -14.48 9.03
N VAL A 198 1.42 -13.92 7.99
CA VAL A 198 0.83 -12.82 7.24
C VAL A 198 -0.36 -13.28 6.41
N LEU A 199 -0.15 -14.31 5.58
CA LEU A 199 -1.15 -14.74 4.59
C LEU A 199 -2.38 -15.36 5.25
N THR A 200 -2.22 -16.14 6.32
CA THR A 200 -3.35 -16.75 7.05
C THR A 200 -4.00 -15.80 8.04
N GLY A 201 -3.31 -14.73 8.44
CA GLY A 201 -3.79 -13.77 9.43
C GLY A 201 -3.66 -14.24 10.87
N LYS A 202 -3.07 -15.40 11.13
CA LYS A 202 -2.79 -15.87 12.52
C LYS A 202 -1.34 -15.58 12.87
N TYR A 203 -1.10 -14.55 13.68
CA TYR A 203 0.23 -13.98 13.88
C TYR A 203 0.49 -13.52 15.31
N ALA A 204 1.78 -13.53 15.69
CA ALA A 204 2.26 -12.90 16.91
C ALA A 204 2.45 -11.40 16.68
N ASP A 205 2.02 -10.55 17.62
CA ASP A 205 2.15 -9.10 17.55
C ASP A 205 3.49 -8.54 18.09
N GLY A 206 4.30 -9.39 18.76
CA GLY A 206 5.54 -8.97 19.43
C GLY A 206 5.34 -8.36 20.82
N LEU A 207 4.10 -8.32 21.30
CA LEU A 207 3.72 -7.82 22.63
C LEU A 207 3.27 -8.95 23.58
N GLY A 208 3.32 -10.19 23.10
CA GLY A 208 2.92 -11.39 23.86
C GLY A 208 1.57 -11.95 23.43
N ASN A 209 0.89 -11.36 22.44
CA ASN A 209 -0.38 -11.86 21.95
C ASN A 209 -0.21 -12.61 20.63
N VAL A 210 -1.09 -13.60 20.42
CA VAL A 210 -1.33 -14.21 19.11
C VAL A 210 -2.73 -13.76 18.67
N LEU A 211 -2.77 -13.10 17.52
CA LEU A 211 -3.99 -12.52 16.96
C LEU A 211 -4.46 -13.37 15.78
N ASP A 212 -5.76 -13.31 15.50
CA ASP A 212 -6.37 -13.96 14.35
C ASP A 212 -7.14 -12.90 13.55
N GLU A 213 -6.55 -12.46 12.45
CA GLU A 213 -7.07 -11.43 11.56
C GLU A 213 -6.93 -11.91 10.10
N PRO A 214 -7.88 -12.74 9.64
CA PRO A 214 -7.82 -13.34 8.30
C PRO A 214 -7.73 -12.32 7.16
N ASN A 215 -8.22 -11.10 7.39
CA ASN A 215 -8.18 -9.99 6.43
C ASN A 215 -6.98 -9.05 6.64
N ARG A 216 -5.95 -9.49 7.38
CA ARG A 216 -4.69 -8.73 7.52
C ARG A 216 -4.13 -8.30 6.17
N ILE A 217 -4.15 -9.20 5.21
CA ILE A 217 -3.87 -8.95 3.80
C ILE A 217 -5.02 -9.50 2.95
N GLY A 218 -5.37 -8.80 1.90
CA GLY A 218 -6.35 -9.22 0.92
C GLY A 218 -5.76 -9.18 -0.49
N PHE A 219 -6.45 -9.84 -1.41
CA PHE A 219 -6.10 -9.88 -2.83
C PHE A 219 -7.36 -9.53 -3.61
N ASP A 220 -7.35 -8.39 -4.28
CA ASP A 220 -8.48 -7.87 -5.06
C ASP A 220 -7.89 -7.15 -6.28
N PRO A 221 -8.17 -7.63 -7.52
CA PRO A 221 -7.57 -7.05 -8.71
C PRO A 221 -8.19 -5.73 -9.13
N PHE A 222 -9.33 -5.33 -8.56
CA PHE A 222 -10.10 -4.19 -9.07
C PHE A 222 -9.49 -2.84 -8.67
N PRO A 223 -8.98 -2.04 -9.63
CA PRO A 223 -8.34 -0.75 -9.36
C PRO A 223 -9.38 0.36 -9.29
N TRP A 224 -10.08 0.50 -8.16
CA TRP A 224 -11.07 1.54 -7.97
C TRP A 224 -10.53 2.93 -8.30
N HIS A 225 -11.20 3.69 -9.19
CA HIS A 225 -10.83 5.08 -9.48
C HIS A 225 -10.80 5.94 -8.21
N SER A 226 -11.71 5.69 -7.27
CA SER A 226 -11.74 6.38 -5.98
C SER A 226 -10.48 6.18 -5.13
N MET A 227 -9.76 5.06 -5.27
CA MET A 227 -8.44 4.88 -4.65
C MET A 227 -7.40 5.83 -5.26
N GLY A 228 -7.39 5.94 -6.58
CA GLY A 228 -6.53 6.89 -7.31
C GLY A 228 -6.82 8.34 -6.91
N VAL A 229 -8.10 8.71 -6.82
CA VAL A 229 -8.50 10.05 -6.37
C VAL A 229 -8.00 10.33 -4.95
N TRP A 230 -8.15 9.38 -4.00
CA TRP A 230 -7.63 9.56 -2.65
C TRP A 230 -6.10 9.73 -2.62
N ILE A 231 -5.37 8.91 -3.37
CA ILE A 231 -3.91 9.01 -3.46
C ILE A 231 -3.50 10.41 -3.97
N LEU A 232 -4.16 10.91 -4.99
CA LEU A 232 -3.93 12.26 -5.53
C LEU A 232 -4.21 13.35 -4.48
N THR A 233 -5.26 13.18 -3.63
CA THR A 233 -5.49 14.11 -2.51
C THR A 233 -4.35 14.11 -1.51
N GLN A 234 -3.73 12.97 -1.23
CA GLN A 234 -2.58 12.91 -0.35
C GLN A 234 -1.33 13.50 -1.01
N MET A 235 -1.13 13.28 -2.31
CA MET A 235 -0.05 13.97 -3.05
C MET A 235 -0.21 15.50 -2.99
N LYS A 236 -1.43 16.01 -3.09
CA LYS A 236 -1.73 17.44 -2.96
C LYS A 236 -1.50 17.90 -1.51
N ARG A 237 -2.06 17.19 -0.53
CA ARG A 237 -1.95 17.49 0.91
C ARG A 237 -0.49 17.66 1.37
N TRP A 238 0.41 16.83 0.86
CA TRP A 238 1.82 16.77 1.26
C TRP A 238 2.76 17.51 0.30
N GLY A 239 2.23 18.26 -0.68
CA GLY A 239 3.02 19.11 -1.57
C GLY A 239 3.81 18.37 -2.66
N TYR A 240 3.54 17.08 -2.89
CA TYR A 240 4.11 16.34 -4.02
C TYR A 240 3.54 16.83 -5.36
N VAL A 241 2.33 17.36 -5.36
CA VAL A 241 1.68 18.01 -6.49
C VAL A 241 1.25 19.42 -6.08
N LYS A 242 1.85 20.44 -6.73
CA LYS A 242 1.60 21.85 -6.40
C LYS A 242 0.54 22.50 -7.29
N LYS A 243 0.46 22.08 -8.56
CA LYS A 243 -0.51 22.58 -9.53
C LYS A 243 -1.93 22.08 -9.24
N ASP A 244 -2.92 22.78 -9.75
CA ASP A 244 -4.29 22.26 -9.74
C ASP A 244 -4.40 21.10 -10.73
N ILE A 245 -5.17 20.09 -10.34
CA ILE A 245 -5.31 18.85 -11.10
C ILE A 245 -6.78 18.45 -11.18
N ASP A 246 -7.14 17.80 -12.26
CA ASP A 246 -8.40 17.06 -12.35
C ASP A 246 -8.20 15.65 -11.81
N TYR A 247 -8.57 15.45 -10.55
CA TYR A 247 -8.37 14.20 -9.82
C TYR A 247 -9.01 12.99 -10.52
N LYS A 248 -10.25 13.15 -10.98
CA LYS A 248 -10.98 12.07 -11.62
C LYS A 248 -10.37 11.71 -12.96
N LYS A 249 -10.10 12.71 -13.79
CA LYS A 249 -9.49 12.51 -15.11
C LYS A 249 -8.15 11.77 -15.00
N ILE A 250 -7.30 12.15 -14.05
CA ILE A 250 -6.00 11.48 -13.85
C ILE A 250 -6.19 10.05 -13.33
N ALA A 251 -7.08 9.86 -12.37
CA ALA A 251 -7.38 8.53 -11.84
C ALA A 251 -7.93 7.60 -12.92
N GLU A 252 -8.86 8.06 -13.75
CA GLU A 252 -9.46 7.30 -14.86
C GLU A 252 -8.44 7.00 -15.98
N GLN A 253 -7.51 7.93 -16.25
CA GLN A 253 -6.45 7.71 -17.23
C GLN A 253 -5.49 6.60 -16.80
N VAL A 254 -5.18 6.50 -15.52
CA VAL A 254 -4.13 5.60 -15.00
C VAL A 254 -4.72 4.27 -14.51
N TYR A 255 -5.83 4.31 -13.77
CA TYR A 255 -6.46 3.14 -13.16
C TYR A 255 -7.53 2.60 -14.12
N LEU A 256 -7.24 1.49 -14.80
CA LEU A 256 -8.12 0.94 -15.84
C LEU A 256 -9.26 0.09 -15.25
N ALA A 257 -10.08 0.70 -14.38
CA ALA A 257 -11.13 -0.01 -13.65
C ALA A 257 -12.21 -0.63 -14.55
N ALA A 258 -12.59 0.05 -15.63
CA ALA A 258 -13.57 -0.47 -16.56
C ALA A 258 -13.04 -1.69 -17.32
N GLU A 259 -11.82 -1.62 -17.79
CA GLU A 259 -11.10 -2.70 -18.48
C GLU A 259 -10.86 -3.89 -17.55
N CYS A 260 -10.49 -3.62 -16.29
CA CYS A 260 -10.34 -4.66 -15.28
C CYS A 260 -11.66 -5.40 -15.02
N GLY A 261 -12.74 -4.66 -14.82
CA GLY A 261 -14.07 -5.25 -14.63
C GLY A 261 -14.53 -6.09 -15.84
N ALA A 262 -14.25 -5.64 -17.06
CA ALA A 262 -14.54 -6.39 -18.27
C ALA A 262 -13.70 -7.70 -18.35
N LYS A 263 -12.39 -7.61 -18.05
CA LYS A 263 -11.49 -8.77 -18.05
C LYS A 263 -11.83 -9.77 -16.94
N MET A 264 -12.19 -9.30 -15.75
CA MET A 264 -12.68 -10.18 -14.66
C MET A 264 -13.88 -10.99 -15.11
N LYS A 265 -14.88 -10.36 -15.75
CA LYS A 265 -16.08 -11.04 -16.27
C LYS A 265 -15.73 -12.03 -17.39
N GLU A 266 -14.82 -11.67 -18.29
CA GLU A 266 -14.33 -12.57 -19.36
C GLU A 266 -13.71 -13.84 -18.78
N LEU A 267 -12.99 -13.72 -17.65
CA LEU A 267 -12.37 -14.83 -16.93
C LEU A 267 -13.34 -15.58 -15.98
N GLY A 268 -14.60 -15.16 -15.92
CA GLY A 268 -15.63 -15.81 -15.09
C GLY A 268 -15.65 -15.35 -13.62
N TYR A 269 -15.05 -14.21 -13.31
CA TYR A 269 -15.06 -13.61 -11.96
C TYR A 269 -16.11 -12.50 -11.85
N ASP A 270 -16.60 -12.29 -10.63
CA ASP A 270 -17.46 -11.17 -10.32
C ASP A 270 -16.66 -9.86 -10.37
N ALA A 271 -17.28 -8.82 -10.90
CA ALA A 271 -16.71 -7.49 -10.95
C ALA A 271 -17.71 -6.44 -10.45
N PRO A 272 -17.23 -5.36 -9.80
CA PRO A 272 -18.08 -4.26 -9.38
C PRO A 272 -18.86 -3.65 -10.56
N SER A 273 -20.06 -3.17 -10.28
CA SER A 273 -20.90 -2.48 -11.27
C SER A 273 -20.55 -0.98 -11.43
N THR A 274 -19.76 -0.45 -10.50
CA THR A 274 -19.27 0.94 -10.50
C THR A 274 -17.75 0.97 -10.35
N THR A 275 -17.13 2.06 -10.75
CA THR A 275 -15.68 2.27 -10.62
C THR A 275 -15.31 3.20 -9.48
N TYR A 276 -16.31 3.78 -8.84
CA TYR A 276 -16.18 4.69 -7.69
C TYR A 276 -16.95 4.18 -6.49
N LYS A 277 -16.40 4.35 -5.32
CA LYS A 277 -17.06 4.18 -4.03
C LYS A 277 -16.51 5.18 -3.01
N LYS A 278 -17.28 5.45 -1.97
CA LYS A 278 -16.77 6.15 -0.79
C LYS A 278 -15.86 5.25 0.02
N HIS A 279 -14.93 5.85 0.74
CA HIS A 279 -14.04 5.15 1.66
C HIS A 279 -14.12 5.77 3.05
N VAL A 280 -13.79 5.01 4.08
CA VAL A 280 -13.66 5.52 5.46
C VAL A 280 -12.21 5.33 5.88
N ILE A 281 -11.53 6.43 6.21
CA ILE A 281 -10.14 6.45 6.62
C ILE A 281 -10.04 7.03 8.03
N MET A 282 -9.66 6.22 9.02
CA MET A 282 -9.64 6.59 10.44
C MET A 282 -10.96 7.24 10.90
N GLY A 283 -12.10 6.67 10.47
CA GLY A 283 -13.43 7.17 10.80
C GLY A 283 -13.90 8.38 9.98
N LYS A 284 -13.06 8.96 9.12
CA LYS A 284 -13.42 10.08 8.24
C LYS A 284 -13.85 9.57 6.87
N GLU A 285 -15.07 9.94 6.46
CA GLU A 285 -15.55 9.61 5.12
C GLU A 285 -14.79 10.39 4.05
N PHE A 286 -14.35 9.69 3.03
CA PHE A 286 -13.83 10.25 1.79
C PHE A 286 -14.84 10.01 0.66
N ASP A 287 -15.36 11.09 0.12
CA ASP A 287 -16.20 11.08 -1.09
C ASP A 287 -15.34 11.54 -2.28
N PRO A 288 -15.14 10.69 -3.31
CA PRO A 288 -14.32 11.04 -4.48
C PRO A 288 -14.93 12.14 -5.35
N ASN A 289 -16.17 12.59 -5.07
CA ASN A 289 -16.79 13.73 -5.74
C ASN A 289 -16.30 15.08 -5.18
N PHE A 290 -15.73 15.10 -3.98
CA PHE A 290 -15.30 16.32 -3.28
C PHE A 290 -13.83 16.22 -2.81
N PRO A 291 -12.86 15.97 -3.72
CA PRO A 291 -11.47 15.74 -3.34
C PRO A 291 -10.79 16.98 -2.75
N GLU A 292 -11.10 18.18 -3.27
CA GLU A 292 -10.54 19.44 -2.75
C GLU A 292 -11.05 19.76 -1.35
N ASP A 293 -12.35 19.55 -1.09
CA ASP A 293 -12.94 19.75 0.23
C ASP A 293 -12.27 18.79 1.25
N TYR A 294 -11.98 17.55 0.82
CA TYR A 294 -11.27 16.59 1.65
C TYR A 294 -9.86 17.06 1.99
N VAL A 295 -9.07 17.53 1.01
CA VAL A 295 -7.73 18.11 1.25
C VAL A 295 -7.83 19.31 2.19
N ASN A 296 -8.81 20.18 1.98
CA ASN A 296 -8.98 21.41 2.75
C ASN A 296 -9.49 21.18 4.17
N SER A 297 -10.05 20.02 4.46
CA SER A 297 -10.55 19.65 5.79
C SER A 297 -9.44 19.29 6.80
N PHE A 298 -8.17 19.23 6.39
CA PHE A 298 -7.06 18.90 7.28
C PHE A 298 -6.31 20.14 7.78
N ASP A 299 -6.05 20.22 9.08
CA ASP A 299 -5.25 21.29 9.70
C ASP A 299 -3.76 21.13 9.35
N ILE A 300 -3.25 19.90 9.36
CA ILE A 300 -1.87 19.57 9.01
C ILE A 300 -1.80 19.21 7.53
N ARG A 301 -1.30 20.17 6.75
CA ARG A 301 -1.04 20.06 5.31
C ARG A 301 -0.01 21.11 4.88
N VAL A 302 0.61 20.89 3.73
CA VAL A 302 1.42 21.94 3.07
C VAL A 302 0.47 23.04 2.60
N LYS A 303 0.84 24.30 2.92
CA LYS A 303 0.08 25.50 2.54
C LYS A 303 0.60 26.10 1.24
#